data_11bed663e7032fb41cb5caade02ac5bf
#
_entry.id   11bed663e7032fb41cb5caade02ac5bf
#
_cell.length_a   1.000
_cell.length_b   1.000
_cell.length_c   1.000
_cell.angle_alpha   90.00
_cell.angle_beta   90.00
_cell.angle_gamma   90.00
#
_symmetry.space_group_name_H-M   'P 1'
#
loop_
_entity.id
_entity.type
_entity.pdbx_description
1 polymer ?
#
loop_
_entity_poly.entity_id
_entity_poly.type
_entity_poly.pdbx_seq_one_letter_code
_entity_poly.pdbx_strand_id
1 'polypeptide(L)'
;MKKVLALLLALSMLAGCSSNPAEDEKNNAEIPSAPQVSAPVEKPAETPAAPVEEEPSYPVIEAAAFDGTSLAPAEDGTLRVAYPADLYTPAPDFSPLTLWLNETIDAEQSANINIQKSEAFPETLNQELLDEMLAAQKTVEGAEALTINVAEVRELNSEPVFYLENVTQINDAVIDLMIAEGVLTEEMIEQAGGREVFKAIPPTKSVAIYGIVDGYLTMYTGTYYDDAHKQTLIDTMTILFANTEFLS
;
A
#
# COMPACT_ATOMS: atom_id res chain seq x y z
N MET A 1 10.81 -1.41 -13.31
CA MET A 1 10.20 -1.89 -12.06
C MET A 1 10.60 -1.04 -10.85
N LYS A 2 11.87 -0.96 -10.42
CA LYS A 2 12.29 -0.23 -9.20
C LYS A 2 11.86 1.25 -9.13
N LYS A 3 11.86 2.00 -10.25
CA LYS A 3 11.40 3.41 -10.30
C LYS A 3 9.87 3.55 -10.18
N VAL A 4 9.12 2.57 -10.71
CA VAL A 4 7.65 2.54 -10.61
C VAL A 4 7.23 2.26 -9.17
N LEU A 5 7.94 1.36 -8.49
CA LEU A 5 7.67 1.02 -7.09
C LEU A 5 7.93 2.20 -6.14
N ALA A 6 9.00 2.98 -6.38
CA ALA A 6 9.26 4.21 -5.61
C ALA A 6 8.20 5.29 -5.86
N LEU A 7 7.71 5.41 -7.09
CA LEU A 7 6.63 6.34 -7.44
C LEU A 7 5.31 5.90 -6.81
N LEU A 8 5.00 4.59 -6.79
CA LEU A 8 3.82 4.05 -6.11
C LEU A 8 3.88 4.29 -4.60
N LEU A 9 5.05 4.17 -3.99
CA LEU A 9 5.25 4.50 -2.57
C LEU A 9 4.95 5.99 -2.30
N ALA A 10 5.37 6.89 -3.18
CA ALA A 10 5.09 8.33 -3.06
C ALA A 10 3.60 8.64 -3.26
N LEU A 11 2.96 8.00 -4.24
CA LEU A 11 1.55 8.22 -4.59
C LEU A 11 0.58 7.62 -3.57
N SER A 12 0.87 6.45 -3.00
CA SER A 12 0.02 5.84 -1.98
C SER A 12 -0.07 6.69 -0.71
N MET A 13 0.96 7.50 -0.44
CA MET A 13 1.00 8.42 0.68
C MET A 13 0.20 9.70 0.45
N LEU A 14 -0.06 10.07 -0.81
CA LEU A 14 -0.83 11.26 -1.19
C LEU A 14 -2.33 10.94 -1.41
N ALA A 15 -2.69 9.67 -1.60
CA ALA A 15 -4.06 9.23 -1.92
C ALA A 15 -5.09 9.50 -0.83
N GLY A 16 -4.67 9.91 0.37
CA GLY A 16 -5.59 10.35 1.43
C GLY A 16 -6.34 11.66 1.13
N CYS A 17 -6.03 12.36 0.03
CA CYS A 17 -6.57 13.69 -0.26
C CYS A 17 -7.24 13.84 -1.63
N SER A 18 -7.45 12.78 -2.42
CA SER A 18 -7.85 12.94 -3.83
C SER A 18 -9.12 12.23 -4.21
N SER A 19 -10.06 13.00 -4.73
CA SER A 19 -11.22 12.55 -5.50
C SER A 19 -10.98 12.87 -6.97
N ASN A 20 -10.84 11.89 -7.88
CA ASN A 20 -11.33 12.00 -9.25
C ASN A 20 -11.27 10.68 -10.04
N PRO A 21 -12.22 10.45 -10.96
CA PRO A 21 -12.33 9.21 -11.74
C PRO A 21 -11.41 9.25 -12.96
N ALA A 22 -10.69 8.15 -13.21
CA ALA A 22 -9.91 7.93 -14.41
C ALA A 22 -10.75 7.33 -15.52
N GLU A 23 -10.59 7.84 -16.74
CA GLU A 23 -11.17 7.32 -17.98
C GLU A 23 -10.39 6.08 -18.49
N ASP A 24 -11.17 5.13 -19.03
CA ASP A 24 -10.74 3.88 -19.67
C ASP A 24 -9.84 4.08 -20.90
N GLU A 25 -8.74 3.33 -20.98
CA GLU A 25 -8.22 2.86 -22.27
C GLU A 25 -7.92 1.35 -22.25
N LYS A 26 -8.72 0.63 -23.05
CA LYS A 26 -8.54 -0.79 -23.37
C LYS A 26 -7.37 -0.97 -24.31
N ASN A 27 -6.41 -1.84 -23.98
CA ASN A 27 -5.56 -2.42 -25.00
C ASN A 27 -5.38 -3.93 -24.78
N ASN A 28 -5.81 -4.67 -25.78
CA ASN A 28 -5.86 -6.13 -25.87
C ASN A 28 -4.60 -6.61 -26.61
N ALA A 29 -3.80 -7.48 -26.03
CA ALA A 29 -2.72 -8.17 -26.73
C ALA A 29 -2.66 -9.65 -26.35
N GLU A 30 -2.83 -10.50 -27.34
CA GLU A 30 -2.79 -11.96 -27.29
C GLU A 30 -1.37 -12.49 -26.98
N ILE A 31 -1.31 -13.55 -26.16
CA ILE A 31 -0.08 -14.29 -25.84
C ILE A 31 -0.05 -15.60 -26.64
N PRO A 32 1.01 -15.92 -27.37
CA PRO A 32 1.16 -17.23 -28.01
C PRO A 32 1.83 -18.25 -27.08
N SER A 33 1.25 -19.45 -27.05
CA SER A 33 1.75 -20.63 -26.35
C SER A 33 3.04 -21.18 -26.96
N ALA A 34 4.00 -21.61 -26.13
CA ALA A 34 5.20 -22.35 -26.52
C ALA A 34 5.20 -23.78 -25.97
N PRO A 35 5.84 -24.74 -26.62
CA PRO A 35 5.62 -26.17 -26.42
C PRO A 35 6.50 -26.80 -25.34
N GLN A 36 5.94 -27.82 -24.69
CA GLN A 36 6.62 -28.72 -23.74
C GLN A 36 7.66 -29.59 -24.44
N VAL A 37 8.86 -29.69 -23.85
CA VAL A 37 9.86 -30.71 -24.16
C VAL A 37 10.19 -31.47 -22.87
N SER A 38 9.92 -32.77 -22.91
CA SER A 38 10.26 -33.74 -21.85
C SER A 38 11.72 -34.21 -22.05
N ALA A 39 12.52 -34.24 -20.99
CA ALA A 39 13.83 -34.89 -20.95
C ALA A 39 13.95 -35.83 -19.73
N PRO A 40 14.79 -36.88 -19.80
CA PRO A 40 14.71 -38.04 -18.90
C PRO A 40 15.41 -37.80 -17.56
N VAL A 41 14.90 -38.51 -16.56
CA VAL A 41 15.37 -38.51 -15.16
C VAL A 41 16.63 -39.33 -15.02
N GLU A 42 17.76 -38.69 -14.69
CA GLU A 42 18.94 -39.36 -14.10
C GLU A 42 18.90 -39.21 -12.57
N LYS A 43 19.20 -40.35 -11.89
CA LYS A 43 19.21 -40.46 -10.43
C LYS A 43 20.45 -39.72 -9.86
N PRO A 44 20.32 -38.74 -8.95
CA PRO A 44 21.46 -38.04 -8.42
C PRO A 44 22.16 -38.84 -7.30
N ALA A 45 23.51 -38.77 -7.35
CA ALA A 45 24.38 -39.15 -6.25
C ALA A 45 24.16 -38.23 -5.03
N GLU A 46 24.26 -38.77 -3.83
CA GLU A 46 24.19 -38.04 -2.58
C GLU A 46 25.33 -37.00 -2.51
N THR A 47 24.96 -35.74 -2.59
CA THR A 47 25.85 -34.60 -2.28
C THR A 47 25.79 -34.33 -0.78
N PRO A 48 26.92 -34.04 -0.09
CA PRO A 48 26.92 -33.64 1.31
C PRO A 48 26.00 -32.44 1.50
N ALA A 49 25.18 -32.45 2.52
CA ALA A 49 24.27 -31.36 2.87
C ALA A 49 25.06 -30.05 2.99
N ALA A 50 24.68 -29.07 2.19
CA ALA A 50 25.14 -27.70 2.33
C ALA A 50 24.73 -27.18 3.73
N PRO A 51 25.47 -26.23 4.32
CA PRO A 51 25.03 -25.56 5.53
C PRO A 51 23.61 -25.01 5.31
N VAL A 52 22.72 -25.34 6.22
CA VAL A 52 21.37 -24.73 6.25
C VAL A 52 21.64 -23.25 6.57
N GLU A 53 21.48 -22.37 5.59
CA GLU A 53 21.39 -20.94 5.84
C GLU A 53 20.15 -20.77 6.74
N GLU A 54 20.37 -20.29 7.95
CA GLU A 54 19.25 -19.91 8.83
C GLU A 54 18.48 -18.79 8.12
N GLU A 55 17.21 -19.03 7.81
CA GLU A 55 16.34 -18.00 7.25
C GLU A 55 16.28 -16.82 8.23
N PRO A 56 16.33 -15.56 7.73
CA PRO A 56 16.30 -14.40 8.60
C PRO A 56 14.99 -14.40 9.38
N SER A 57 15.09 -14.33 10.70
CA SER A 57 13.94 -14.18 11.60
C SER A 57 13.57 -12.70 11.68
N TYR A 58 12.41 -12.34 11.16
CA TYR A 58 11.88 -10.97 11.21
C TYR A 58 10.97 -10.76 12.44
N PRO A 59 10.82 -9.51 12.93
CA PRO A 59 9.82 -9.18 13.93
C PRO A 59 8.41 -9.50 13.43
N VAL A 60 7.58 -10.10 14.29
CA VAL A 60 6.22 -10.52 13.91
C VAL A 60 5.22 -9.38 14.14
N ILE A 61 4.32 -9.17 13.18
CA ILE A 61 3.10 -8.40 13.39
C ILE A 61 2.04 -9.41 13.85
N GLU A 62 1.56 -9.25 15.08
CA GLU A 62 0.49 -10.09 15.59
C GLU A 62 -0.80 -9.81 14.81
N ALA A 63 -1.33 -10.84 14.15
CA ALA A 63 -2.60 -10.72 13.44
C ALA A 63 -3.74 -10.49 14.45
N ALA A 64 -4.56 -9.47 14.22
CA ALA A 64 -5.70 -9.21 15.08
C ALA A 64 -6.71 -10.36 15.02
N ALA A 65 -7.14 -10.82 16.21
CA ALA A 65 -8.22 -11.79 16.31
C ALA A 65 -9.55 -11.06 16.04
N PHE A 66 -10.24 -11.45 14.98
CA PHE A 66 -11.57 -10.95 14.67
C PHE A 66 -12.55 -12.13 14.58
N ASP A 67 -13.73 -11.99 15.19
CA ASP A 67 -14.68 -13.12 15.29
C ASP A 67 -15.41 -13.43 13.96
N GLY A 68 -15.11 -12.69 12.90
CA GLY A 68 -15.58 -12.91 11.52
C GLY A 68 -17.07 -12.66 11.29
N THR A 69 -17.86 -12.45 12.35
CA THR A 69 -19.33 -12.28 12.23
C THR A 69 -19.74 -10.89 11.77
N SER A 70 -18.85 -9.90 11.91
CA SER A 70 -19.07 -8.49 11.53
C SER A 70 -18.29 -8.10 10.28
N LEU A 71 -17.69 -9.03 9.53
CA LEU A 71 -16.99 -8.71 8.28
C LEU A 71 -18.00 -8.50 7.14
N ALA A 72 -17.83 -7.41 6.41
CA ALA A 72 -18.55 -7.15 5.17
C ALA A 72 -17.58 -7.07 3.99
N PRO A 73 -18.01 -7.41 2.77
CA PRO A 73 -17.18 -7.27 1.58
C PRO A 73 -17.15 -5.82 1.10
N ALA A 74 -15.97 -5.38 0.61
CA ALA A 74 -15.82 -4.20 -0.23
C ALA A 74 -14.96 -4.55 -1.44
N GLU A 75 -15.25 -3.93 -2.60
CA GLU A 75 -14.54 -4.21 -3.85
C GLU A 75 -14.45 -2.95 -4.72
N ASP A 76 -13.41 -2.87 -5.56
CA ASP A 76 -13.22 -1.79 -6.54
C ASP A 76 -13.19 -2.28 -7.99
N GLY A 77 -13.60 -3.53 -8.22
CA GLY A 77 -13.56 -4.19 -9.53
C GLY A 77 -12.22 -4.89 -9.85
N THR A 78 -11.16 -4.65 -9.09
CA THR A 78 -9.85 -5.30 -9.24
C THR A 78 -9.54 -6.25 -8.09
N LEU A 79 -9.99 -5.89 -6.89
CA LEU A 79 -9.84 -6.67 -5.67
C LEU A 79 -11.11 -6.60 -4.81
N ARG A 80 -11.25 -7.60 -3.96
CA ARG A 80 -12.25 -7.67 -2.91
C ARG A 80 -11.56 -7.91 -1.58
N VAL A 81 -12.04 -7.24 -0.54
CA VAL A 81 -11.58 -7.44 0.85
C VAL A 81 -12.77 -7.72 1.76
N ALA A 82 -12.53 -8.39 2.88
CA ALA A 82 -13.48 -8.45 3.99
C ALA A 82 -12.99 -7.54 5.12
N TYR A 83 -13.81 -6.58 5.54
CA TYR A 83 -13.46 -5.54 6.51
C TYR A 83 -14.45 -5.49 7.68
N PRO A 84 -14.05 -5.01 8.89
CA PRO A 84 -14.93 -4.79 10.02
C PRO A 84 -15.98 -3.70 9.75
N ALA A 85 -17.22 -4.10 9.45
CA ALA A 85 -18.28 -3.18 9.02
C ALA A 85 -18.82 -2.25 10.11
N ASP A 86 -18.62 -2.60 11.37
CA ASP A 86 -18.94 -1.76 12.53
C ASP A 86 -17.92 -0.63 12.74
N LEU A 87 -16.68 -0.83 12.29
CA LEU A 87 -15.59 0.14 12.43
C LEU A 87 -15.40 1.02 11.19
N TYR A 88 -15.73 0.52 9.99
CA TYR A 88 -15.41 1.22 8.74
C TYR A 88 -16.58 1.31 7.80
N THR A 89 -16.54 2.37 6.98
CA THR A 89 -17.44 2.59 5.83
C THR A 89 -16.61 2.67 4.55
N PRO A 90 -16.89 1.85 3.52
CA PRO A 90 -16.21 1.94 2.24
C PRO A 90 -16.60 3.22 1.49
N ALA A 91 -15.65 3.80 0.76
CA ALA A 91 -15.86 4.95 -0.12
C ALA A 91 -15.99 4.43 -1.56
N PRO A 92 -17.21 4.33 -2.12
CA PRO A 92 -17.45 3.67 -3.41
C PRO A 92 -16.90 4.47 -4.59
N ASP A 93 -16.70 5.78 -4.43
CA ASP A 93 -16.27 6.68 -5.50
C ASP A 93 -14.75 6.98 -5.47
N PHE A 94 -14.00 6.27 -4.60
CA PHE A 94 -12.56 6.45 -4.48
C PHE A 94 -11.80 5.27 -5.09
N SER A 95 -10.75 5.59 -5.83
CA SER A 95 -9.73 4.65 -6.27
C SER A 95 -8.38 5.16 -5.78
N PRO A 96 -7.59 4.34 -5.08
CA PRO A 96 -7.79 2.93 -4.70
C PRO A 96 -8.95 2.70 -3.72
N LEU A 97 -9.31 1.42 -3.49
CA LEU A 97 -10.35 1.06 -2.52
C LEU A 97 -10.03 1.67 -1.15
N THR A 98 -10.96 2.48 -0.64
CA THR A 98 -10.78 3.27 0.58
C THR A 98 -11.82 2.88 1.61
N LEU A 99 -11.39 2.68 2.86
CA LEU A 99 -12.23 2.42 4.02
C LEU A 99 -12.06 3.57 5.02
N TRP A 100 -13.13 4.31 5.32
CA TRP A 100 -13.12 5.39 6.29
C TRP A 100 -13.41 4.84 7.70
N LEU A 101 -12.61 5.21 8.69
CA LEU A 101 -12.83 4.87 10.09
C LEU A 101 -14.03 5.68 10.60
N ASN A 102 -15.13 4.99 10.97
CA ASN A 102 -16.44 5.57 11.26
C ASN A 102 -16.43 6.67 12.33
N GLU A 103 -15.66 6.48 13.39
CA GLU A 103 -15.57 7.45 14.49
C GLU A 103 -14.91 8.77 14.08
N THR A 104 -14.28 8.83 12.89
CA THR A 104 -13.56 10.02 12.39
C THR A 104 -14.25 10.67 11.18
N ILE A 105 -15.34 10.12 10.65
CA ILE A 105 -15.97 10.60 9.38
C ILE A 105 -16.42 12.05 9.48
N ASP A 106 -16.93 12.47 10.65
CA ASP A 106 -17.38 13.84 10.89
C ASP A 106 -16.29 14.77 11.46
N ALA A 107 -15.06 14.26 11.60
CA ALA A 107 -13.93 15.06 12.04
C ALA A 107 -13.35 15.88 10.87
N GLU A 108 -12.69 17.01 11.20
CA GLU A 108 -11.95 17.81 10.21
C GLU A 108 -10.85 16.97 9.50
N GLN A 109 -10.41 15.90 10.15
CA GLN A 109 -9.32 15.03 9.72
C GLN A 109 -9.73 13.57 9.95
N SER A 110 -10.22 12.95 8.89
CA SER A 110 -10.67 11.56 8.95
C SER A 110 -9.53 10.57 8.79
N ALA A 111 -9.55 9.49 9.57
CA ALA A 111 -8.64 8.36 9.38
C ALA A 111 -9.22 7.38 8.34
N ASN A 112 -8.35 6.77 7.55
CA ASN A 112 -8.76 5.82 6.52
C ASN A 112 -7.70 4.76 6.25
N ILE A 113 -8.10 3.70 5.54
CA ILE A 113 -7.20 2.72 4.95
C ILE A 113 -7.42 2.71 3.44
N ASN A 114 -6.34 2.89 2.69
CA ASN A 114 -6.30 2.70 1.24
C ASN A 114 -5.70 1.34 0.93
N ILE A 115 -6.32 0.61 -0.01
CA ILE A 115 -5.88 -0.72 -0.42
C ILE A 115 -5.64 -0.68 -1.92
N GLN A 116 -4.40 -0.96 -2.32
CA GLN A 116 -4.00 -0.87 -3.71
C GLN A 116 -3.26 -2.14 -4.15
N LYS A 117 -3.70 -2.70 -5.29
CA LYS A 117 -2.99 -3.74 -6.02
C LYS A 117 -1.96 -3.08 -6.95
N SER A 118 -0.73 -3.57 -6.92
CA SER A 118 0.31 -3.20 -7.88
C SER A 118 0.43 -4.24 -9.01
N GLU A 119 1.47 -4.10 -9.82
CA GLU A 119 1.84 -5.10 -10.83
C GLU A 119 2.22 -6.45 -10.19
N ALA A 120 2.23 -7.52 -11.01
CA ALA A 120 2.75 -8.81 -10.59
C ALA A 120 4.19 -8.67 -10.07
N PHE A 121 4.45 -9.23 -8.90
CA PHE A 121 5.71 -9.08 -8.20
C PHE A 121 6.33 -10.46 -7.94
N PRO A 122 7.32 -10.87 -8.72
CA PRO A 122 7.88 -12.22 -8.66
C PRO A 122 8.96 -12.39 -7.59
N GLU A 123 9.32 -11.33 -6.87
CA GLU A 123 10.41 -11.32 -5.90
C GLU A 123 9.89 -11.56 -4.48
N THR A 124 10.72 -12.11 -3.60
CA THR A 124 10.41 -12.22 -2.16
C THR A 124 10.77 -10.90 -1.47
N LEU A 125 9.91 -10.43 -0.58
CA LEU A 125 10.17 -9.24 0.22
C LEU A 125 11.30 -9.53 1.22
N ASN A 126 12.36 -8.73 1.19
CA ASN A 126 13.51 -8.84 2.06
C ASN A 126 14.13 -7.48 2.35
N GLN A 127 15.11 -7.42 3.26
CA GLN A 127 15.72 -6.18 3.68
C GLN A 127 16.46 -5.46 2.55
N GLU A 128 17.14 -6.20 1.67
CA GLU A 128 17.89 -5.61 0.53
C GLU A 128 16.93 -4.87 -0.41
N LEU A 129 15.79 -5.47 -0.74
CA LEU A 129 14.76 -4.85 -1.57
C LEU A 129 14.15 -3.62 -0.90
N LEU A 130 13.88 -3.68 0.41
CA LEU A 130 13.40 -2.53 1.17
C LEU A 130 14.40 -1.38 1.13
N ASP A 131 15.69 -1.65 1.34
CA ASP A 131 16.75 -0.64 1.30
C ASP A 131 16.88 0.00 -0.09
N GLU A 132 16.74 -0.79 -1.16
CA GLU A 132 16.70 -0.28 -2.54
C GLU A 132 15.49 0.62 -2.79
N MET A 133 14.31 0.24 -2.30
CA MET A 133 13.10 1.05 -2.41
C MET A 133 13.25 2.39 -1.68
N LEU A 134 13.79 2.38 -0.46
CA LEU A 134 14.03 3.58 0.32
C LEU A 134 15.08 4.50 -0.33
N ALA A 135 16.12 3.91 -0.93
CA ALA A 135 17.12 4.67 -1.69
C ALA A 135 16.50 5.34 -2.93
N ALA A 136 15.65 4.61 -3.67
CA ALA A 136 14.93 5.14 -4.83
C ALA A 136 13.96 6.26 -4.42
N GLN A 137 13.25 6.11 -3.30
CA GLN A 137 12.32 7.12 -2.77
C GLN A 137 13.00 8.47 -2.54
N LYS A 138 14.23 8.49 -2.01
CA LYS A 138 15.00 9.72 -1.76
C LYS A 138 15.35 10.50 -3.02
N THR A 139 15.23 9.89 -4.20
CA THR A 139 15.52 10.53 -5.50
C THR A 139 14.27 11.11 -6.17
N VAL A 140 13.10 10.91 -5.59
CA VAL A 140 11.83 11.43 -6.11
C VAL A 140 11.71 12.91 -5.71
N GLU A 141 11.22 13.74 -6.63
CA GLU A 141 10.91 15.15 -6.35
C GLU A 141 9.86 15.23 -5.24
N GLY A 142 10.05 16.11 -4.28
CA GLY A 142 9.19 16.22 -3.11
C GLY A 142 9.47 15.20 -1.99
N ALA A 143 10.50 14.35 -2.12
CA ALA A 143 10.87 13.37 -1.11
C ALA A 143 11.15 13.98 0.28
N GLU A 144 11.54 15.26 0.33
CA GLU A 144 11.77 16.02 1.58
C GLU A 144 10.48 16.27 2.38
N ALA A 145 9.30 16.14 1.74
CA ALA A 145 8.01 16.24 2.42
C ALA A 145 7.69 14.99 3.25
N LEU A 146 8.38 13.88 2.98
CA LEU A 146 8.19 12.59 3.60
C LEU A 146 9.28 12.30 4.63
N THR A 147 8.91 12.10 5.88
CA THR A 147 9.79 11.59 6.93
C THR A 147 9.41 10.14 7.24
N ILE A 148 10.31 9.21 6.93
CA ILE A 148 10.14 7.79 7.27
C ILE A 148 10.72 7.57 8.67
N ASN A 149 9.85 7.22 9.61
CA ASN A 149 10.20 6.99 11.02
C ASN A 149 10.59 5.52 11.27
N VAL A 150 9.90 4.59 10.63
CA VAL A 150 10.15 3.15 10.69
C VAL A 150 10.09 2.60 9.28
N ALA A 151 11.04 1.76 8.91
CA ALA A 151 11.00 0.96 7.69
C ALA A 151 11.77 -0.34 7.95
N GLU A 152 11.05 -1.44 7.99
CA GLU A 152 11.62 -2.74 8.30
C GLU A 152 10.83 -3.87 7.66
N VAL A 153 11.48 -5.01 7.45
CA VAL A 153 10.79 -6.25 7.09
C VAL A 153 10.24 -6.84 8.37
N ARG A 154 8.96 -7.20 8.34
CA ARG A 154 8.28 -7.94 9.41
C ARG A 154 7.66 -9.22 8.85
N GLU A 155 7.20 -10.08 9.74
CA GLU A 155 6.43 -11.27 9.41
C GLU A 155 4.96 -11.05 9.77
N LEU A 156 4.05 -11.36 8.82
CA LEU A 156 2.62 -11.36 9.02
C LEU A 156 2.05 -12.64 8.42
N ASN A 157 1.42 -13.50 9.24
CA ASN A 157 0.92 -14.81 8.84
C ASN A 157 2.00 -15.71 8.21
N SER A 158 3.24 -15.67 8.74
CA SER A 158 4.42 -16.39 8.23
C SER A 158 4.92 -15.93 6.86
N GLU A 159 4.45 -14.77 6.37
CA GLU A 159 4.91 -14.16 5.13
C GLU A 159 5.67 -12.87 5.42
N PRO A 160 6.79 -12.61 4.72
CA PRO A 160 7.51 -11.35 4.88
C PRO A 160 6.71 -10.19 4.28
N VAL A 161 6.60 -9.11 5.04
CA VAL A 161 5.93 -7.88 4.63
C VAL A 161 6.84 -6.68 4.92
N PHE A 162 6.71 -5.60 4.15
CA PHE A 162 7.30 -4.33 4.52
C PHE A 162 6.36 -3.58 5.45
N TYR A 163 6.90 -3.17 6.58
CA TYR A 163 6.22 -2.31 7.55
C TYR A 163 6.86 -0.94 7.57
N LEU A 164 6.07 0.10 7.31
CA LEU A 164 6.54 1.47 7.27
C LEU A 164 5.68 2.36 8.16
N GLU A 165 6.32 3.31 8.84
CA GLU A 165 5.66 4.43 9.50
C GLU A 165 6.28 5.73 8.98
N ASN A 166 5.44 6.65 8.58
CA ASN A 166 5.91 7.91 8.04
C ASN A 166 5.00 9.08 8.40
N VAL A 167 5.55 10.27 8.16
CA VAL A 167 4.86 11.54 8.31
C VAL A 167 5.07 12.34 7.03
N THR A 168 3.98 12.81 6.46
CA THR A 168 4.01 13.65 5.26
C THR A 168 3.59 15.07 5.62
N GLN A 169 4.41 16.05 5.27
CA GLN A 169 4.09 17.47 5.37
C GLN A 169 3.91 18.04 3.98
N ILE A 170 2.77 18.67 3.70
CA ILE A 170 2.55 19.32 2.42
C ILE A 170 3.49 20.54 2.31
N ASN A 171 4.26 20.57 1.23
CA ASN A 171 5.14 21.67 0.83
C ASN A 171 4.90 22.03 -0.65
N ASP A 172 5.62 23.00 -1.19
CA ASP A 172 5.43 23.44 -2.58
C ASP A 172 5.72 22.32 -3.59
N ALA A 173 6.72 21.47 -3.35
CA ALA A 173 7.04 20.35 -4.24
C ALA A 173 5.91 19.29 -4.27
N VAL A 174 5.28 19.00 -3.12
CA VAL A 174 4.11 18.11 -3.07
C VAL A 174 2.94 18.72 -3.83
N ILE A 175 2.68 20.02 -3.67
CA ILE A 175 1.62 20.72 -4.40
C ILE A 175 1.89 20.66 -5.90
N ASP A 176 3.12 20.90 -6.33
CA ASP A 176 3.51 20.81 -7.75
C ASP A 176 3.33 19.39 -8.30
N LEU A 177 3.68 18.36 -7.52
CA LEU A 177 3.44 16.97 -7.89
C LEU A 177 1.95 16.69 -8.02
N MET A 178 1.11 17.13 -7.08
CA MET A 178 -0.35 16.94 -7.14
C MET A 178 -0.97 17.64 -8.36
N ILE A 179 -0.42 18.77 -8.79
CA ILE A 179 -0.83 19.46 -10.03
C ILE A 179 -0.40 18.64 -11.25
N ALA A 180 0.84 18.15 -11.27
CA ALA A 180 1.38 17.37 -12.38
C ALA A 180 0.60 16.06 -12.59
N GLU A 181 0.12 15.43 -11.51
CA GLU A 181 -0.70 14.22 -11.52
C GLU A 181 -2.21 14.51 -11.73
N GLY A 182 -2.59 15.79 -11.86
CA GLY A 182 -3.99 16.18 -12.10
C GLY A 182 -4.92 16.07 -10.88
N VAL A 183 -4.35 15.85 -9.69
CA VAL A 183 -5.09 15.78 -8.41
C VAL A 183 -5.56 17.17 -7.97
N LEU A 184 -4.75 18.20 -8.22
CA LEU A 184 -5.06 19.60 -7.99
C LEU A 184 -4.93 20.38 -9.29
N THR A 185 -5.65 21.50 -9.37
CA THR A 185 -5.43 22.53 -10.40
C THR A 185 -5.07 23.85 -9.73
N GLU A 186 -4.37 24.73 -10.45
CA GLU A 186 -4.08 26.06 -9.93
C GLU A 186 -5.36 26.82 -9.57
N GLU A 187 -6.45 26.61 -10.32
CA GLU A 187 -7.76 27.20 -10.01
C GLU A 187 -8.32 26.71 -8.66
N MET A 188 -8.21 25.40 -8.37
CA MET A 188 -8.63 24.86 -7.07
C MET A 188 -7.81 25.44 -5.92
N ILE A 189 -6.51 25.63 -6.14
CA ILE A 189 -5.61 26.22 -5.15
C ILE A 189 -5.99 27.69 -4.88
N GLU A 190 -6.24 28.47 -5.91
CA GLU A 190 -6.70 29.86 -5.78
C GLU A 190 -8.06 29.96 -5.05
N GLN A 191 -9.02 29.10 -5.41
CA GLN A 191 -10.34 29.03 -4.75
C GLN A 191 -10.24 28.66 -3.27
N ALA A 192 -9.29 27.80 -2.90
CA ALA A 192 -9.02 27.44 -1.50
C ALA A 192 -8.30 28.53 -0.69
N GLY A 193 -7.81 29.60 -1.34
CA GLY A 193 -7.10 30.69 -0.67
C GLY A 193 -5.58 30.68 -0.84
N GLY A 194 -5.09 29.88 -1.79
CA GLY A 194 -3.69 29.80 -2.18
C GLY A 194 -2.91 28.65 -1.54
N ARG A 195 -1.68 28.46 -1.98
CA ARG A 195 -0.79 27.36 -1.56
C ARG A 195 -0.54 27.32 -0.05
N GLU A 196 -0.52 28.49 0.62
CA GLU A 196 -0.27 28.58 2.07
C GLU A 196 -1.35 27.88 2.89
N VAL A 197 -2.59 27.81 2.39
CA VAL A 197 -3.67 27.05 3.05
C VAL A 197 -3.38 25.55 3.06
N PHE A 198 -2.88 25.02 1.94
CA PHE A 198 -2.47 23.61 1.86
C PHE A 198 -1.26 23.31 2.75
N LYS A 199 -0.27 24.19 2.78
CA LYS A 199 0.92 24.04 3.64
C LYS A 199 0.59 24.16 5.14
N ALA A 200 -0.52 24.80 5.49
CA ALA A 200 -1.00 24.89 6.86
C ALA A 200 -1.75 23.65 7.34
N ILE A 201 -2.06 22.70 6.44
CA ILE A 201 -2.64 21.41 6.83
C ILE A 201 -1.66 20.68 7.75
N PRO A 202 -2.11 20.18 8.92
CA PRO A 202 -1.26 19.44 9.82
C PRO A 202 -0.58 18.24 9.14
N PRO A 203 0.63 17.86 9.58
CA PRO A 203 1.30 16.68 9.03
C PRO A 203 0.42 15.44 9.12
N THR A 204 0.33 14.72 8.01
CA THR A 204 -0.40 13.47 7.92
C THR A 204 0.52 12.32 8.34
N LYS A 205 0.09 11.52 9.30
CA LYS A 205 0.77 10.31 9.72
C LYS A 205 0.23 9.13 8.94
N SER A 206 1.10 8.19 8.58
CA SER A 206 0.65 6.94 8.00
C SER A 206 1.45 5.75 8.51
N VAL A 207 0.77 4.61 8.52
CA VAL A 207 1.34 3.28 8.71
C VAL A 207 0.98 2.45 7.50
N ALA A 208 1.95 1.70 6.97
CA ALA A 208 1.72 0.90 5.78
C ALA A 208 2.25 -0.52 5.96
N ILE A 209 1.50 -1.49 5.43
CA ILE A 209 1.88 -2.89 5.31
C ILE A 209 1.84 -3.23 3.81
N TYR A 210 2.98 -3.64 3.24
CA TYR A 210 3.07 -4.09 1.87
C TYR A 210 3.43 -5.56 1.87
N GLY A 211 2.61 -6.38 1.24
CA GLY A 211 2.79 -7.82 1.17
C GLY A 211 2.46 -8.37 -0.20
N ILE A 212 2.83 -9.62 -0.44
CA ILE A 212 2.50 -10.31 -1.68
C ILE A 212 1.25 -11.15 -1.45
N VAL A 213 0.20 -10.87 -2.21
CA VAL A 213 -1.04 -11.63 -2.22
C VAL A 213 -1.23 -12.14 -3.66
N ASP A 214 -1.38 -13.46 -3.83
CA ASP A 214 -1.56 -14.12 -5.13
C ASP A 214 -0.54 -13.68 -6.22
N GLY A 215 0.71 -13.39 -5.83
CA GLY A 215 1.76 -12.97 -6.73
C GLY A 215 1.74 -11.48 -7.11
N TYR A 216 0.93 -10.66 -6.45
CA TYR A 216 0.89 -9.21 -6.64
C TYR A 216 1.31 -8.49 -5.35
N LEU A 217 2.13 -7.46 -5.50
CA LEU A 217 2.40 -6.57 -4.37
C LEU A 217 1.11 -5.81 -4.04
N THR A 218 0.63 -5.98 -2.83
CA THR A 218 -0.56 -5.31 -2.32
C THR A 218 -0.16 -4.37 -1.20
N MET A 219 -0.64 -3.14 -1.27
CA MET A 219 -0.29 -2.07 -0.34
C MET A 219 -1.54 -1.70 0.47
N TYR A 220 -1.41 -1.80 1.79
CA TYR A 220 -2.40 -1.35 2.76
C TYR A 220 -1.81 -0.15 3.46
N THR A 221 -2.41 1.02 3.30
CA THR A 221 -1.91 2.27 3.89
C THR A 221 -2.98 2.90 4.76
N GLY A 222 -2.74 2.89 6.06
CA GLY A 222 -3.57 3.56 7.05
C GLY A 222 -3.09 5.00 7.26
N THR A 223 -3.97 5.98 7.04
CA THR A 223 -3.72 7.40 7.25
C THR A 223 -4.45 7.87 8.50
N TYR A 224 -3.78 8.64 9.35
CA TYR A 224 -4.34 9.13 10.60
C TYR A 224 -3.68 10.45 11.04
N TYR A 225 -4.33 11.14 11.98
CA TYR A 225 -3.83 12.37 12.59
C TYR A 225 -3.67 12.21 14.10
N ASP A 226 -4.55 11.47 14.76
CA ASP A 226 -4.45 11.10 16.17
C ASP A 226 -3.81 9.72 16.32
N ASP A 227 -2.78 9.61 17.17
CA ASP A 227 -2.06 8.35 17.43
C ASP A 227 -2.96 7.28 18.07
N ALA A 228 -4.09 7.68 18.66
CA ALA A 228 -5.08 6.75 19.21
C ALA A 228 -5.64 5.79 18.13
N HIS A 229 -5.71 6.23 16.87
CA HIS A 229 -6.25 5.42 15.78
C HIS A 229 -5.21 4.46 15.16
N LYS A 230 -3.90 4.68 15.39
CA LYS A 230 -2.83 3.91 14.74
C LYS A 230 -2.99 2.40 14.91
N GLN A 231 -3.23 1.94 16.16
CA GLN A 231 -3.34 0.50 16.42
C GLN A 231 -4.58 -0.10 15.75
N THR A 232 -5.71 0.59 15.78
CA THR A 232 -6.94 0.16 15.08
C THR A 232 -6.71 -0.01 13.58
N LEU A 233 -5.94 0.89 12.95
CA LEU A 233 -5.58 0.76 11.53
C LEU A 233 -4.68 -0.45 11.28
N ILE A 234 -3.65 -0.67 12.13
CA ILE A 234 -2.75 -1.83 12.01
C ILE A 234 -3.56 -3.12 12.13
N ASP A 235 -4.37 -3.26 13.18
CA ASP A 235 -5.19 -4.45 13.41
C ASP A 235 -6.11 -4.73 12.22
N THR A 236 -6.75 -3.69 11.69
CA THR A 236 -7.60 -3.84 10.50
C THR A 236 -6.80 -4.24 9.27
N MET A 237 -5.64 -3.65 9.02
CA MET A 237 -4.80 -4.04 7.88
C MET A 237 -4.35 -5.50 7.95
N THR A 238 -4.13 -6.07 9.15
CA THR A 238 -3.83 -7.51 9.27
C THR A 238 -5.01 -8.38 8.88
N ILE A 239 -6.25 -7.94 9.21
CA ILE A 239 -7.48 -8.63 8.80
C ILE A 239 -7.66 -8.54 7.28
N LEU A 240 -7.48 -7.35 6.71
CA LEU A 240 -7.58 -7.12 5.26
C LEU A 240 -6.57 -7.97 4.50
N PHE A 241 -5.31 -8.01 4.95
CA PHE A 241 -4.27 -8.83 4.34
C PHE A 241 -4.65 -10.31 4.25
N ALA A 242 -5.25 -10.85 5.33
CA ALA A 242 -5.68 -12.24 5.38
C ALA A 242 -6.94 -12.54 4.55
N ASN A 243 -7.69 -11.49 4.12
CA ASN A 243 -8.99 -11.62 3.47
C ASN A 243 -9.07 -10.81 2.15
N THR A 244 -7.95 -10.62 1.48
CA THR A 244 -7.89 -9.99 0.15
C THR A 244 -7.97 -11.05 -0.93
N GLU A 245 -8.85 -10.85 -1.91
CA GLU A 245 -9.02 -11.68 -3.10
C GLU A 245 -8.92 -10.79 -4.34
N PHE A 246 -8.23 -11.24 -5.39
CA PHE A 246 -8.22 -10.52 -6.67
C PHE A 246 -9.35 -11.00 -7.57
N LEU A 247 -10.06 -10.04 -8.14
CA LEU A 247 -11.11 -10.28 -9.10
C LEU A 247 -10.49 -10.46 -10.49
N SER A 248 -10.91 -11.51 -11.21
CA SER A 248 -10.42 -11.88 -12.55
C SER A 248 -11.16 -11.12 -13.64
#